data_25f3786a7f85817b5b64085cf3413d8e
#
_entry.id   25f3786a7f85817b5b64085cf3413d8e
#
_cell.length_a   1.000
_cell.length_b   1.000
_cell.length_c   1.000
_cell.angle_alpha   90.00
_cell.angle_beta   90.00
_cell.angle_gamma   90.00
#
_symmetry.space_group_name_H-M   'P 1'
#
loop_
_entity.id
_entity.type
_entity.pdbx_description
1 polymer ?
#
loop_
_entity_poly.entity_id
_entity_poly.type
_entity_poly.pdbx_seq_one_letter_code
_entity_poly.pdbx_strand_id
1 'polypeptide(L)' 'MDYFEFETLVEDEGNDKYLILIIYDISDNKHRLEISKLLEGYGTRIQKSAFEAWLTKKHFEKLLSKLKR' A
#
# COMPACT_ATOMS: atom_id res chain seq x y z
N MET A 1 8.84 -9.96 -12.71
CA MET A 1 9.48 -8.73 -12.24
C MET A 1 8.66 -8.17 -11.08
N ASP A 2 9.34 -7.80 -10.00
CA ASP A 2 8.67 -7.33 -8.80
C ASP A 2 8.65 -5.80 -8.79
N TYR A 3 7.47 -5.22 -8.62
CA TYR A 3 7.36 -3.78 -8.50
C TYR A 3 6.15 -3.38 -7.66
N PHE A 4 6.20 -2.13 -7.20
CA PHE A 4 5.10 -1.47 -6.52
C PHE A 4 4.76 -0.19 -7.26
N GLU A 5 3.48 0.15 -7.28
CA GLU A 5 3.01 1.38 -7.87
C GLU A 5 2.06 2.05 -6.88
N PHE A 6 2.26 3.34 -6.65
CA PHE A 6 1.46 4.11 -5.70
C PHE A 6 0.84 5.29 -6.41
N GLU A 7 -0.44 5.51 -6.14
CA GLU A 7 -1.14 6.64 -6.73
C GLU A 7 -2.02 7.29 -5.68
N THR A 8 -1.93 8.60 -5.54
CA THR A 8 -2.79 9.35 -4.63
C THR A 8 -4.10 9.65 -5.35
N LEU A 9 -5.19 9.08 -4.88
CA LEU A 9 -6.51 9.26 -5.49
C LEU A 9 -7.24 10.45 -4.92
N VAL A 10 -7.17 10.65 -3.60
CA VAL A 10 -7.88 11.71 -2.90
C VAL A 10 -6.99 12.25 -1.80
N GLU A 11 -7.06 13.56 -1.59
CA GLU A 11 -6.40 14.21 -0.47
C GLU A 11 -7.44 14.80 0.47
N ASP A 12 -7.39 14.39 1.73
CA ASP A 12 -8.25 14.94 2.77
C ASP A 12 -7.43 15.89 3.63
N GLU A 13 -7.44 17.18 3.25
CA GLU A 13 -6.63 18.20 3.91
C GLU A 13 -7.03 18.42 5.36
N GLY A 14 -8.31 18.20 5.68
CA GLY A 14 -8.81 18.41 7.05
C GLY A 14 -8.21 17.39 8.04
N ASN A 15 -7.83 16.21 7.59
CA ASN A 15 -7.26 15.16 8.43
C ASN A 15 -5.82 14.81 8.07
N ASP A 16 -5.20 15.54 7.16
CA ASP A 16 -3.85 15.28 6.67
C ASP A 16 -3.68 13.85 6.17
N LYS A 17 -4.72 13.31 5.55
CA LYS A 17 -4.71 11.95 5.02
C LYS A 17 -4.88 11.93 3.52
N TYR A 18 -4.35 10.88 2.92
CA TYR A 18 -4.45 10.65 1.48
C TYR A 18 -5.04 9.27 1.26
N LEU A 19 -5.95 9.16 0.31
CA LEU A 19 -6.39 7.85 -0.15
C LEU A 19 -5.39 7.42 -1.20
N ILE A 20 -4.65 6.35 -0.92
CA ILE A 20 -3.57 5.89 -1.78
C ILE A 20 -3.94 4.53 -2.35
N LEU A 21 -3.84 4.41 -3.67
CA LEU A 21 -3.97 3.15 -4.35
C LEU A 21 -2.59 2.52 -4.42
N ILE A 22 -2.49 1.27 -3.97
CA ILE A 22 -1.24 0.53 -3.95
C ILE A 22 -1.41 -0.70 -4.82
N ILE A 23 -0.64 -0.76 -5.90
CA ILE A 23 -0.65 -1.89 -6.82
C ILE A 23 0.72 -2.54 -6.76
N TYR A 24 0.75 -3.86 -6.74
CA TYR A 24 2.01 -4.57 -6.72
C TYR A 24 1.97 -5.81 -7.61
N ASP A 25 3.13 -6.16 -8.12
CA ASP A 25 3.32 -7.36 -8.91
C ASP A 25 4.56 -8.06 -8.39
N ILE A 26 4.35 -9.17 -7.67
CA ILE A 26 5.41 -9.92 -7.01
C ILE A 26 5.32 -11.36 -7.46
N SER A 27 6.37 -11.84 -8.11
CA SER A 27 6.37 -13.17 -8.70
C SER A 27 6.51 -14.28 -7.67
N ASP A 28 7.25 -14.06 -6.57
CA ASP A 28 7.38 -15.06 -5.53
C ASP A 28 6.11 -15.15 -4.69
N ASN A 29 5.51 -16.32 -4.64
CA ASN A 29 4.24 -16.52 -3.96
C ASN A 29 4.31 -16.25 -2.46
N LYS A 30 5.37 -16.68 -1.81
CA LYS A 30 5.53 -16.45 -0.38
C LYS A 30 5.68 -14.97 -0.07
N HIS A 31 6.52 -14.29 -0.84
CA HIS A 31 6.74 -12.86 -0.67
C HIS A 31 5.45 -12.08 -0.94
N ARG A 32 4.70 -12.47 -1.97
CA ARG A 32 3.44 -11.83 -2.30
C ARG A 32 2.44 -11.93 -1.14
N LEU A 33 2.37 -13.10 -0.48
CA LEU A 33 1.49 -13.30 0.66
C LEU A 33 1.92 -12.45 1.85
N GLU A 34 3.22 -12.31 2.09
CA GLU A 34 3.73 -11.47 3.16
C GLU A 34 3.37 -10.01 2.92
N ILE A 35 3.52 -9.53 1.69
CA ILE A 35 3.16 -8.16 1.32
C ILE A 35 1.66 -7.95 1.49
N SER A 36 0.86 -8.90 1.05
CA SER A 36 -0.59 -8.82 1.18
C SER A 36 -1.01 -8.68 2.65
N LYS A 37 -0.42 -9.48 3.53
CA LYS A 37 -0.72 -9.41 4.96
C LYS A 37 -0.30 -8.08 5.56
N LEU A 38 0.84 -7.56 5.16
CA LEU A 38 1.30 -6.26 5.61
C LEU A 38 0.32 -5.16 5.21
N LEU A 39 -0.10 -5.16 3.95
CA LEU A 39 -1.01 -4.14 3.43
C LEU A 39 -2.40 -4.23 4.06
N GLU A 40 -2.85 -5.42 4.43
CA GLU A 40 -4.13 -5.59 5.12
C GLU A 40 -4.16 -4.84 6.46
N GLY A 41 -3.02 -4.66 7.08
CA GLY A 41 -2.92 -3.89 8.31
C GLY A 41 -3.02 -2.38 8.09
N TYR A 42 -2.92 -1.91 6.85
CA TYR A 42 -2.94 -0.49 6.51
C TYR A 42 -4.20 -0.07 5.76
N GLY A 43 -4.81 -0.98 5.02
CA GLY A 43 -5.93 -0.62 4.18
C GLY A 43 -6.81 -1.79 3.80
N THR A 44 -7.57 -1.61 2.72
CA THR A 44 -8.56 -2.57 2.24
C THR A 44 -8.16 -3.13 0.89
N ARG A 45 -8.21 -4.43 0.75
CA ARG A 45 -7.95 -5.08 -0.54
C ARG A 45 -9.14 -4.81 -1.47
N ILE A 46 -8.85 -4.31 -2.66
CA ILE A 46 -9.88 -4.05 -3.67
C ILE A 46 -9.79 -5.02 -4.85
N GLN A 47 -8.60 -5.55 -5.10
CA GLN A 47 -8.36 -6.59 -6.10
C GLN A 47 -7.21 -7.45 -5.62
N LYS A 48 -6.95 -8.55 -6.35
CA LYS A 48 -5.92 -9.52 -5.96
C LYS A 48 -4.57 -8.91 -5.64
N SER A 49 -4.17 -7.87 -6.37
CA SER A 49 -2.88 -7.20 -6.20
C SER A 49 -3.03 -5.70 -6.03
N ALA A 50 -4.14 -5.27 -5.42
CA ALA A 50 -4.40 -3.85 -5.25
C ALA A 50 -5.08 -3.58 -3.92
N PHE A 51 -4.61 -2.54 -3.23
CA PHE A 51 -5.15 -2.09 -1.95
C PHE A 51 -5.41 -0.60 -2.00
N GLU A 52 -6.40 -0.16 -1.22
CA GLU A 52 -6.62 1.26 -0.95
C GLU A 52 -6.36 1.51 0.53
N ALA A 53 -5.71 2.60 0.85
CA ALA A 53 -5.44 2.94 2.24
C ALA A 53 -5.50 4.44 2.46
N TRP A 54 -6.17 4.85 3.56
CA TRP A 54 -6.13 6.22 4.02
C TRP A 54 -4.95 6.39 4.95
N LEU A 55 -3.92 7.11 4.50
CA LEU A 55 -2.67 7.23 5.25
C LEU A 55 -2.24 8.67 5.38
N THR A 56 -1.71 9.00 6.55
CA THR A 56 -0.96 10.24 6.71
C THR A 56 0.39 10.07 6.02
N LYS A 57 1.07 11.18 5.75
CA LYS A 57 2.40 11.13 5.17
C LYS A 57 3.34 10.27 6.02
N LYS A 58 3.28 10.43 7.33
CA LYS A 58 4.11 9.67 8.26
C LYS A 58 3.85 8.17 8.16
N HIS A 59 2.59 7.77 8.13
CA HIS A 59 2.22 6.36 8.02
C HIS A 59 2.62 5.78 6.67
N PHE A 60 2.50 6.57 5.61
CA PHE A 60 2.90 6.14 4.29
C PHE A 60 4.41 5.90 4.22
N GLU A 61 5.20 6.80 4.81
CA GLU A 61 6.65 6.63 4.86
C GLU A 61 7.03 5.39 5.65
N LYS A 62 6.32 5.12 6.73
CA LYS A 62 6.55 3.92 7.53
C LYS A 62 6.24 2.66 6.74
N LEU A 63 5.14 2.67 5.98
CA LEU A 63 4.79 1.54 5.12
C LEU A 63 5.86 1.32 4.06
N LEU A 64 6.30 2.39 3.38
CA LEU A 64 7.35 2.29 2.37
C LEU A 64 8.61 1.65 2.94
N SER A 65 8.99 2.04 4.15
CA SER A 65 10.15 1.49 4.83
C SER A 65 10.03 -0.03 5.00
N LYS A 66 8.84 -0.51 5.33
CA LYS A 66 8.59 -1.95 5.50
C LYS A 66 8.59 -2.69 4.16
N LEU A 67 8.13 -2.04 3.10
CA LEU A 67 8.07 -2.66 1.77
C LEU A 67 9.44 -2.79 1.12
N LYS A 68 10.40 -1.99 1.54
CA LYS A 68 11.75 -1.99 0.96
C LYS A 68 12.62 -3.14 1.42
N ARG A 69 12.15 -3.96 2.29
CA ARG A 69 12.92 -5.10 2.79
C ARG A 69 13.06 -6.20 1.76
#